data_04750e73bd807632f7521b57e2f911b1
#
_entry.id   04750e73bd807632f7521b57e2f911b1
#
_cell.length_a   1.000
_cell.length_b   1.000
_cell.length_c   1.000
_cell.angle_alpha   90.00
_cell.angle_beta   90.00
_cell.angle_gamma   90.00
#
_symmetry.space_group_name_H-M   'P 1'
#
loop_
_entity.id
_entity.type
_entity.pdbx_description
1 polymer ?
#
loop_
_entity_poly.entity_id
_entity_poly.type
_entity_poly.pdbx_seq_one_letter_code
_entity_poly.pdbx_strand_id
1 'polypeptide(L)'
;MCVQEVEINGYCFRIAVSDSQIESIITTLAEKINKDYFGKEVVFLVVLNGAFMFAADVLRKINTTCDISFIKLSSYDGLSTTGEVKQLIGLNENIEGRDIVIIEDIVDTGITLFNLKKDLIQHRPNSIKIA
;
A
#
# COMPACT_ATOMS: atom_id res chain seq x y z
N MET A 1 -20.45 -23.34 15.29
CA MET A 1 -19.16 -22.62 15.08
C MET A 1 -18.99 -21.66 16.23
N CYS A 2 -17.98 -21.85 17.08
CA CYS A 2 -17.72 -20.92 18.19
C CYS A 2 -17.22 -19.61 17.58
N VAL A 3 -17.97 -18.55 17.77
CA VAL A 3 -17.48 -17.19 17.54
C VAL A 3 -16.39 -16.96 18.59
N GLN A 4 -15.13 -16.91 18.19
CA GLN A 4 -14.05 -16.56 19.11
C GLN A 4 -14.22 -15.10 19.54
N GLU A 5 -14.65 -14.92 20.77
CA GLU A 5 -14.66 -13.63 21.44
C GLU A 5 -13.36 -13.49 22.24
N VAL A 6 -12.71 -12.34 22.14
CA VAL A 6 -11.49 -12.01 22.88
C VAL A 6 -11.78 -10.78 23.72
N GLU A 7 -11.45 -10.85 25.00
CA GLU A 7 -11.53 -9.70 25.91
C GLU A 7 -10.17 -9.02 26.00
N ILE A 8 -10.12 -7.72 25.69
CA ILE A 8 -8.93 -6.88 25.79
C ILE A 8 -9.31 -5.60 26.52
N ASN A 9 -8.65 -5.33 27.65
CA ASN A 9 -8.89 -4.14 28.48
C ASN A 9 -10.38 -3.93 28.87
N GLY A 10 -11.11 -5.02 29.18
CA GLY A 10 -12.52 -4.97 29.52
C GLY A 10 -13.50 -4.80 28.35
N TYR A 11 -13.01 -4.85 27.10
CA TYR A 11 -13.83 -4.83 25.89
C TYR A 11 -13.87 -6.19 25.24
N CYS A 12 -15.06 -6.64 24.86
CA CYS A 12 -15.26 -7.85 24.08
C CYS A 12 -15.14 -7.57 22.57
N PHE A 13 -14.27 -8.32 21.91
CA PHE A 13 -14.07 -8.24 20.45
C PHE A 13 -14.50 -9.54 19.79
N ARG A 14 -15.10 -9.41 18.61
CA ARG A 14 -15.43 -10.51 17.72
C ARG A 14 -14.62 -10.38 16.43
N ILE A 15 -14.20 -11.53 15.87
CA ILE A 15 -13.58 -11.55 14.55
C ILE A 15 -14.61 -11.11 13.51
N ALA A 16 -14.40 -9.96 12.88
CA ALA A 16 -15.22 -9.45 11.79
C ALA A 16 -14.79 -10.05 10.44
N VAL A 17 -13.48 -10.17 10.23
CA VAL A 17 -12.88 -10.79 9.04
C VAL A 17 -11.84 -11.78 9.51
N SER A 18 -11.97 -13.04 9.09
CA SER A 18 -11.05 -14.11 9.51
C SER A 18 -9.75 -14.09 8.70
N ASP A 19 -8.69 -14.69 9.26
CA ASP A 19 -7.40 -14.86 8.58
C ASP A 19 -7.55 -15.55 7.22
N SER A 20 -8.40 -16.56 7.13
CA SER A 20 -8.63 -17.27 5.86
C SER A 20 -9.32 -16.39 4.81
N GLN A 21 -10.19 -15.48 5.23
CA GLN A 21 -10.80 -14.51 4.33
C GLN A 21 -9.76 -13.49 3.83
N ILE A 22 -8.92 -12.98 4.72
CA ILE A 22 -7.81 -12.07 4.37
C ILE A 22 -6.86 -12.76 3.40
N GLU A 23 -6.44 -13.99 3.69
CA GLU A 23 -5.53 -14.78 2.84
C GLU A 23 -6.10 -15.00 1.43
N SER A 24 -7.40 -15.29 1.32
CA SER A 24 -8.09 -15.43 0.05
C SER A 24 -8.09 -14.13 -0.76
N ILE A 25 -8.35 -13.00 -0.12
CA ILE A 25 -8.35 -11.67 -0.76
C ILE A 25 -6.95 -11.32 -1.25
N ILE A 26 -5.93 -11.52 -0.42
CA ILE A 26 -4.53 -11.26 -0.78
C ILE A 26 -4.10 -12.13 -1.96
N THR A 27 -4.47 -13.40 -1.96
CA THR A 27 -4.17 -14.33 -3.07
C THR A 27 -4.79 -13.84 -4.37
N THR A 28 -6.07 -13.50 -4.34
CA THR A 28 -6.79 -12.97 -5.52
C THR A 28 -6.16 -11.67 -6.04
N LEU A 29 -5.77 -10.78 -5.14
CA LEU A 29 -5.10 -9.53 -5.49
C LEU A 29 -3.74 -9.77 -6.14
N ALA A 30 -2.92 -10.67 -5.56
CA ALA A 30 -1.61 -11.00 -6.09
C ALA A 30 -1.71 -11.68 -7.47
N GLU A 31 -2.66 -12.59 -7.67
CA GLU A 31 -2.94 -13.20 -8.97
C GLU A 31 -3.29 -12.17 -10.03
N LYS A 32 -4.13 -11.19 -9.68
CA LYS A 32 -4.48 -10.09 -10.57
C LYS A 32 -3.26 -9.24 -10.93
N ILE A 33 -2.43 -8.89 -9.95
CA ILE A 33 -1.20 -8.13 -10.17
C ILE A 33 -0.24 -8.91 -11.09
N ASN A 34 -0.01 -10.19 -10.80
CA ASN A 34 0.84 -11.06 -11.61
C ASN A 34 0.37 -11.13 -13.06
N LYS A 35 -0.95 -11.19 -13.29
CA LYS A 35 -1.53 -11.19 -14.64
C LYS A 35 -1.37 -9.84 -15.34
N ASP A 36 -1.66 -8.74 -14.67
CA ASP A 36 -1.65 -7.39 -15.25
C ASP A 36 -0.23 -6.92 -15.60
N TYR A 37 0.76 -7.44 -14.88
CA TYR A 37 2.16 -7.06 -15.05
C TYR A 37 3.06 -8.19 -15.55
N PHE A 38 2.48 -9.23 -16.13
CA PHE A 38 3.24 -10.33 -16.72
C PHE A 38 4.25 -9.82 -17.76
N GLY A 39 5.53 -10.16 -17.59
CA GLY A 39 6.61 -9.75 -18.48
C GLY A 39 7.02 -8.28 -18.36
N LYS A 40 6.57 -7.57 -17.34
CA LYS A 40 6.93 -6.19 -17.05
C LYS A 40 7.77 -6.09 -15.79
N GLU A 41 8.49 -4.99 -15.66
CA GLU A 41 9.18 -4.61 -14.43
C GLU A 41 8.33 -3.59 -13.67
N VAL A 42 8.01 -3.92 -12.42
CA VAL A 42 7.11 -3.12 -11.57
C VAL A 42 7.86 -2.58 -10.37
N VAL A 43 7.55 -1.37 -9.97
CA VAL A 43 7.97 -0.81 -8.67
C VAL A 43 6.79 -0.85 -7.71
N PHE A 44 6.93 -1.63 -6.65
CA PHE A 44 6.00 -1.59 -5.53
C PHE A 44 6.43 -0.49 -4.57
N LEU A 45 5.56 0.49 -4.38
CA LEU A 45 5.77 1.60 -3.45
C LEU A 45 4.88 1.40 -2.23
N VAL A 46 5.47 0.98 -1.12
CA VAL A 46 4.77 0.67 0.13
C VAL A 46 4.69 1.90 1.02
N VAL A 47 3.48 2.27 1.42
CA VAL A 47 3.26 3.42 2.31
C VAL A 47 3.36 2.97 3.77
N LEU A 48 4.40 3.44 4.44
CA LEU A 48 4.67 3.11 5.84
C LEU A 48 3.91 4.05 6.80
N ASN A 49 3.54 3.59 8.01
CA ASN A 49 3.86 2.25 8.57
C ASN A 49 2.73 1.24 8.35
N GLY A 50 1.49 1.67 8.12
CA GLY A 50 0.29 0.84 8.15
C GLY A 50 0.31 -0.31 7.15
N ALA A 51 0.74 -0.03 5.91
CA ALA A 51 0.75 -1.03 4.85
C ALA A 51 1.82 -2.13 4.98
N PHE A 52 2.69 -2.10 6.00
CA PHE A 52 3.83 -3.01 6.09
C PHE A 52 3.43 -4.49 6.06
N MET A 53 2.50 -4.92 6.91
CA MET A 53 2.07 -6.33 6.99
C MET A 53 1.33 -6.76 5.73
N PHE A 54 0.41 -5.94 5.26
CA PHE A 54 -0.32 -6.17 4.02
C PHE A 54 0.62 -6.31 2.82
N ALA A 55 1.58 -5.39 2.69
CA ALA A 55 2.59 -5.45 1.63
C ALA A 55 3.42 -6.74 1.70
N ALA A 56 3.86 -7.16 2.90
CA ALA A 56 4.63 -8.38 3.07
C ALA A 56 3.85 -9.61 2.59
N ASP A 57 2.56 -9.68 2.87
CA ASP A 57 1.72 -10.81 2.47
C ASP A 57 1.45 -10.83 0.97
N VAL A 58 1.19 -9.67 0.35
CA VAL A 58 1.03 -9.55 -1.10
C VAL A 58 2.33 -9.89 -1.83
N LEU A 59 3.44 -9.27 -1.42
CA LEU A 59 4.73 -9.38 -2.13
C LEU A 59 5.29 -10.82 -2.13
N ARG A 60 5.02 -11.61 -1.09
CA ARG A 60 5.38 -13.04 -1.09
C ARG A 60 4.68 -13.88 -2.17
N LYS A 61 3.61 -13.37 -2.77
CA LYS A 61 2.83 -14.04 -3.82
C LYS A 61 3.07 -13.43 -5.21
N ILE A 62 3.95 -12.43 -5.32
CA ILE A 62 4.30 -11.80 -6.59
C ILE A 62 5.33 -12.64 -7.33
N ASN A 63 5.07 -12.89 -8.62
CA ASN A 63 5.90 -13.70 -9.51
C ASN A 63 6.59 -12.86 -10.61
N THR A 64 6.27 -11.57 -10.71
CA THR A 64 6.88 -10.69 -11.69
C THR A 64 8.16 -10.06 -11.17
N THR A 65 9.05 -9.66 -12.07
CA THR A 65 10.26 -8.91 -11.70
C THR A 65 9.85 -7.56 -11.11
N CYS A 66 10.32 -7.26 -9.92
CA CYS A 66 9.93 -6.03 -9.23
C CYS A 66 11.03 -5.47 -8.35
N ASP A 67 11.01 -4.16 -8.18
CA ASP A 67 11.69 -3.46 -7.11
C ASP A 67 10.68 -3.08 -6.03
N ILE A 68 11.15 -3.00 -4.80
CA ILE A 68 10.33 -2.61 -3.65
C ILE A 68 10.93 -1.36 -3.04
N SER A 69 10.16 -0.31 -2.97
CA SER A 69 10.53 0.94 -2.33
C SER A 69 9.54 1.30 -1.24
N PHE A 70 10.01 2.04 -0.24
CA PHE A 70 9.20 2.44 0.89
C PHE A 70 9.10 3.95 0.95
N ILE A 71 7.90 4.43 1.25
CA ILE A 71 7.65 5.85 1.47
C ILE A 71 6.96 6.04 2.81
N LYS A 72 7.41 7.01 3.56
CA LYS A 72 6.74 7.42 4.79
C LYS A 72 6.34 8.87 4.67
N LEU A 73 5.03 9.11 4.78
CA LEU A 73 4.43 10.42 4.70
C LEU A 73 4.03 10.85 6.11
N SER A 74 4.26 12.11 6.46
CA SER A 74 3.68 12.71 7.67
C SER A 74 2.52 13.61 7.27
N SER A 75 1.34 13.34 7.84
CA SER A 75 0.28 14.34 7.87
C SER A 75 0.68 15.42 8.87
N TYR A 76 0.74 16.65 8.45
CA TYR A 76 0.92 17.78 9.36
C TYR A 76 -0.42 18.08 10.04
N ASP A 77 -0.60 17.62 11.28
CA ASP A 77 -1.61 18.12 12.21
C ASP A 77 -1.06 19.40 12.86
N GLY A 78 -1.02 20.50 12.14
CA GLY A 78 -0.54 21.76 12.73
C GLY A 78 -0.62 22.93 11.78
N LEU A 79 -1.55 23.83 12.03
CA LEU A 79 -1.63 25.30 11.83
C LEU A 79 -0.80 25.99 10.70
N SER A 80 -0.27 25.28 9.73
CA SER A 80 0.30 25.88 8.53
C SER A 80 -0.43 25.40 7.28
N THR A 81 -1.08 26.34 6.63
CA THR A 81 -1.99 26.22 5.48
C THR A 81 -1.33 25.82 4.16
N THR A 82 -0.17 25.17 4.15
CA THR A 82 0.52 24.87 2.91
C THR A 82 0.24 23.49 2.34
N GLY A 83 -0.45 22.60 3.07
CA GLY A 83 -0.84 21.28 2.52
C GLY A 83 0.32 20.40 2.03
N GLU A 84 1.56 20.74 2.36
CA GLU A 84 2.73 19.97 1.96
C GLU A 84 2.84 18.71 2.82
N VAL A 85 2.71 17.55 2.19
CA VAL A 85 3.00 16.26 2.80
C VAL A 85 4.51 16.12 2.86
N LYS A 86 5.09 16.14 4.07
CA LYS A 86 6.52 15.96 4.23
C LYS A 86 6.89 14.48 4.06
N GLN A 87 7.68 14.19 3.06
CA GLN A 87 8.25 12.87 2.84
C GLN A 87 9.35 12.60 3.86
N LEU A 88 9.14 11.66 4.77
CA LEU A 88 10.12 11.27 5.81
C LEU A 88 11.10 10.19 5.31
N ILE A 89 10.61 9.27 4.49
CA ILE A 89 11.38 8.28 3.75
C ILE A 89 10.97 8.44 2.30
N GLY A 90 11.91 8.57 1.40
CA GLY A 90 11.65 8.92 0.01
C GLY A 90 11.86 7.78 -0.96
N LEU A 91 11.36 8.01 -2.16
CA LEU A 91 11.61 7.16 -3.31
C LEU A 91 13.10 7.20 -3.67
N ASN A 92 13.79 6.07 -3.58
CA ASN A 92 15.19 5.94 -3.93
C ASN A 92 15.42 5.42 -5.35
N GLU A 93 14.35 4.92 -5.98
CA GLU A 93 14.38 4.29 -7.29
C GLU A 93 14.11 5.30 -8.41
N ASN A 94 14.76 5.11 -9.55
CA ASN A 94 14.34 5.81 -10.76
C ASN A 94 13.06 5.15 -11.29
N ILE A 95 11.98 5.90 -11.33
CA ILE A 95 10.64 5.43 -11.74
C ILE A 95 10.23 5.92 -13.14
N GLU A 96 11.10 6.66 -13.84
CA GLU A 96 10.79 7.13 -15.19
C GLU A 96 10.53 5.95 -16.14
N GLY A 97 9.37 5.97 -16.79
CA GLY A 97 8.94 4.92 -17.74
C GLY A 97 8.53 3.59 -17.10
N ARG A 98 8.54 3.47 -15.76
CA ARG A 98 8.20 2.23 -15.05
C ARG A 98 6.74 2.20 -14.61
N ASP A 99 6.21 1.01 -14.44
CA ASP A 99 4.90 0.79 -13.84
C ASP A 99 5.02 0.79 -12.32
N ILE A 100 4.15 1.55 -11.64
CA ILE A 100 4.14 1.69 -10.18
C ILE A 100 2.85 1.12 -9.62
N VAL A 101 2.99 0.30 -8.57
CA VAL A 101 1.87 -0.15 -7.73
C VAL A 101 2.10 0.37 -6.32
N ILE A 102 1.27 1.32 -5.90
CA ILE A 102 1.24 1.81 -4.54
C ILE A 102 0.50 0.79 -3.68
N ILE A 103 1.10 0.37 -2.57
CA ILE A 103 0.46 -0.50 -1.58
C ILE A 103 0.13 0.35 -0.36
N GLU A 104 -1.18 0.42 -0.05
CA GLU A 104 -1.72 1.17 1.08
C GLU A 104 -2.76 0.32 1.81
N ASP A 105 -2.78 0.38 3.14
CA ASP A 105 -3.70 -0.40 3.97
C ASP A 105 -5.11 0.20 4.04
N ILE A 106 -5.20 1.52 4.14
CA ILE A 106 -6.46 2.25 4.25
C ILE A 106 -6.41 3.54 3.43
N VAL A 107 -7.44 3.76 2.64
CA VAL A 107 -7.70 5.04 1.99
C VAL A 107 -8.83 5.74 2.75
N ASP A 108 -8.48 6.66 3.66
CA ASP A 108 -9.47 7.46 4.40
C ASP A 108 -10.06 8.57 3.51
N THR A 109 -9.51 9.77 3.56
CA THR A 109 -9.97 10.90 2.73
C THR A 109 -9.45 10.87 1.30
N GLY A 110 -8.42 10.08 1.04
CA GLY A 110 -7.71 10.01 -0.23
C GLY A 110 -6.73 11.17 -0.49
N ILE A 111 -6.68 12.18 0.37
CA ILE A 111 -5.83 13.38 0.19
C ILE A 111 -4.34 12.98 0.12
N THR A 112 -3.90 12.10 1.02
CA THR A 112 -2.51 11.64 1.07
C THR A 112 -2.11 10.94 -0.23
N LEU A 113 -2.94 10.01 -0.71
CA LEU A 113 -2.69 9.29 -1.97
C LEU A 113 -2.79 10.21 -3.20
N PHE A 114 -3.70 11.19 -3.17
CA PHE A 114 -3.82 12.18 -4.24
C PHE A 114 -2.53 13.00 -4.37
N ASN A 115 -2.00 13.51 -3.26
CA ASN A 115 -0.75 14.29 -3.24
C ASN A 115 0.44 13.42 -3.66
N LEU A 116 0.56 12.22 -3.09
CA LEU A 116 1.61 11.26 -3.48
C LEU A 116 1.57 10.98 -4.98
N LYS A 117 0.40 10.70 -5.53
CA LYS A 117 0.23 10.43 -6.95
C LYS A 117 0.62 11.63 -7.82
N LYS A 118 0.27 12.85 -7.38
CA LYS A 118 0.64 14.10 -8.06
C LYS A 118 2.16 14.28 -8.10
N ASP A 119 2.86 13.95 -7.01
CA ASP A 119 4.32 14.03 -6.95
C ASP A 119 4.98 12.97 -7.83
N LEU A 120 4.48 11.72 -7.78
CA LEU A 120 5.00 10.63 -8.60
C LEU A 120 4.87 10.91 -10.11
N ILE A 121 3.79 11.53 -10.56
CA ILE A 121 3.56 11.88 -11.97
C ILE A 121 4.67 12.79 -12.52
N GLN A 122 5.27 13.64 -11.69
CA GLN A 122 6.37 14.53 -12.12
C GLN A 122 7.62 13.76 -12.55
N HIS A 123 7.79 12.51 -12.06
CA HIS A 123 8.87 11.61 -12.43
C HIS A 123 8.58 10.77 -13.68
N ARG A 124 7.48 11.05 -14.39
CA ARG A 124 7.09 10.41 -15.66
C ARG A 124 7.03 8.89 -15.64
N PRO A 125 6.36 8.27 -14.68
CA PRO A 125 6.14 6.83 -14.71
C PRO A 125 5.25 6.44 -15.88
N ASN A 126 5.32 5.18 -16.32
CA ASN A 126 4.45 4.65 -17.35
C ASN A 126 3.01 4.51 -16.84
N SER A 127 2.83 4.01 -15.62
CA SER A 127 1.52 3.93 -14.96
C SER A 127 1.64 4.00 -13.45
N ILE A 128 0.55 4.41 -12.78
CA ILE A 128 0.41 4.37 -11.32
C ILE A 128 -0.91 3.72 -10.99
N LYS A 129 -0.87 2.59 -10.28
CA LYS A 129 -2.02 1.87 -9.72
C LYS A 129 -1.93 1.84 -8.21
N ILE A 130 -3.05 1.53 -7.55
CA ILE A 130 -3.16 1.40 -6.10
C ILE A 130 -3.74 0.01 -5.82
N ALA A 131 -3.13 -0.68 -4.86
CA ALA A 131 -3.54 -1.98 -4.35
C ALA A 131 -3.85 -1.90 -2.86
#